data_dd44c376aa3b12c729f69d331ec234c8
#
_entry.id   dd44c376aa3b12c729f69d331ec234c8
#
_cell.length_a   1.000
_cell.length_b   1.000
_cell.length_c   1.000
_cell.angle_alpha   90.00
_cell.angle_beta   90.00
_cell.angle_gamma   90.00
#
_symmetry.space_group_name_H-M   'P 1'
#
loop_
_entity.id
_entity.type
_entity.pdbx_description
1 polymer ?
#
loop_
_entity_poly.entity_id
_entity_poly.type
_entity_poly.pdbx_seq_one_letter_code
_entity_poly.pdbx_strand_id
1 'polypeptide(L)'
;VDEPIPVTRTVDHGTAKLMPDVDRERAWLLTVDAAPQSYVDLDEPTHLEFEYARRLGHVLDTVVEPGRPLDVLHLGGGALTLPRYVAATRPGSRQDVVEVDLGLLDLVREHLPVPEDAGITLHGADARGWLESAAPASADIVIADVFGGARVPAHLTSTAYARAAARVLREDGVYLANLADAAPFAFLRSQLATFATVFEELSLIAEPGVLRGRRFGNAVLVASHRPLDTAVLARRTAADAFPARVESGAALREFIGSAAPVRDEDAVPSPEPPGGAFSIG
;
A
#
# COMPACT_ATOMS: atom_id res chain seq x y z
N VAL A 1 5.63 29.75 19.76
CA VAL A 1 5.52 28.80 18.64
C VAL A 1 4.04 28.67 18.39
N ASP A 2 3.56 29.11 17.21
CA ASP A 2 2.16 28.95 16.85
C ASP A 2 1.87 27.44 16.74
N GLU A 3 0.85 26.97 17.45
CA GLU A 3 0.42 25.56 17.34
C GLU A 3 -0.01 25.31 15.89
N PRO A 4 0.38 24.18 15.29
CA PRO A 4 0.00 23.87 13.92
C PRO A 4 -1.52 23.76 13.80
N ILE A 5 -2.10 24.49 12.85
CA ILE A 5 -3.54 24.55 12.63
C ILE A 5 -3.93 23.49 11.59
N PRO A 6 -5.05 22.77 11.76
CA PRO A 6 -5.54 21.86 10.74
C PRO A 6 -5.76 22.56 9.40
N VAL A 7 -5.31 21.96 8.31
CA VAL A 7 -5.50 22.44 6.94
C VAL A 7 -6.59 21.63 6.27
N THR A 8 -7.58 22.32 5.68
CA THR A 8 -8.65 21.68 4.91
C THR A 8 -8.65 22.19 3.48
N ARG A 9 -8.72 21.31 2.51
CA ARG A 9 -8.72 21.63 1.07
C ARG A 9 -9.64 20.70 0.29
N THR A 10 -10.42 21.27 -0.62
CA THR A 10 -11.10 20.46 -1.65
C THR A 10 -10.05 19.97 -2.64
N VAL A 11 -10.03 18.68 -2.88
CA VAL A 11 -9.13 17.96 -3.79
C VAL A 11 -9.98 17.28 -4.86
N ASP A 12 -9.36 16.58 -5.83
CA ASP A 12 -10.10 16.05 -6.97
C ASP A 12 -11.10 14.94 -6.56
N HIS A 13 -10.79 14.20 -5.51
CA HIS A 13 -11.60 13.05 -5.04
C HIS A 13 -12.23 13.25 -3.65
N GLY A 14 -12.49 14.50 -3.25
CA GLY A 14 -13.18 14.79 -1.99
C GLY A 14 -12.65 16.01 -1.25
N THR A 15 -12.72 15.96 0.07
CA THR A 15 -12.19 17.00 0.96
C THR A 15 -11.06 16.42 1.81
N ALA A 16 -9.84 16.85 1.51
CA ALA A 16 -8.66 16.46 2.28
C ALA A 16 -8.50 17.37 3.51
N LYS A 17 -8.10 16.76 4.62
CA LYS A 17 -7.77 17.46 5.86
C LYS A 17 -6.45 16.93 6.42
N LEU A 18 -5.50 17.82 6.66
CA LEU A 18 -4.28 17.56 7.42
C LEU A 18 -4.52 17.98 8.87
N MET A 19 -4.46 17.04 9.78
CA MET A 19 -4.59 17.28 11.22
C MET A 19 -3.25 17.07 11.89
N PRO A 20 -2.71 18.08 12.62
CA PRO A 20 -1.49 17.92 13.39
C PRO A 20 -1.73 16.91 14.52
N ASP A 21 -0.70 16.12 14.82
CA ASP A 21 -0.68 15.27 16.00
C ASP A 21 -0.49 16.12 17.26
N VAL A 22 -1.08 15.70 18.38
CA VAL A 22 -1.01 16.44 19.64
C VAL A 22 0.24 16.11 20.46
N ASP A 23 0.86 14.96 20.22
CA ASP A 23 2.00 14.46 20.97
C ASP A 23 3.32 14.57 20.18
N ARG A 24 3.25 14.74 18.85
CA ARG A 24 4.39 14.80 17.92
C ARG A 24 4.32 16.07 17.07
N GLU A 25 5.23 17.02 17.32
CA GLU A 25 5.20 18.39 16.79
C GLU A 25 5.08 18.46 15.25
N ARG A 26 5.74 17.56 14.53
CA ARG A 26 5.76 17.55 13.05
C ARG A 26 5.13 16.28 12.45
N ALA A 27 4.20 15.69 13.18
CA ALA A 27 3.41 14.58 12.68
C ALA A 27 2.00 15.00 12.28
N TRP A 28 1.47 14.34 11.24
CA TRP A 28 0.22 14.72 10.60
C TRP A 28 -0.61 13.52 10.19
N LEU A 29 -1.91 13.56 10.50
CA LEU A 29 -2.90 12.66 9.96
C LEU A 29 -3.58 13.30 8.75
N LEU A 30 -3.51 12.64 7.60
CA LEU A 30 -4.28 12.97 6.42
C LEU A 30 -5.59 12.17 6.41
N THR A 31 -6.70 12.87 6.24
CA THR A 31 -8.01 12.26 5.96
C THR A 31 -8.56 12.79 4.65
N VAL A 32 -9.35 11.98 3.94
CA VAL A 32 -10.19 12.40 2.80
C VAL A 32 -11.60 11.97 3.10
N ASP A 33 -12.55 12.91 3.03
CA ASP A 33 -13.95 12.72 3.43
C ASP A 33 -14.09 12.05 4.81
N ALA A 34 -13.28 12.52 5.77
CA ALA A 34 -13.16 12.02 7.14
C ALA A 34 -12.61 10.58 7.26
N ALA A 35 -12.28 9.87 6.18
CA ALA A 35 -11.61 8.59 6.24
C ALA A 35 -10.08 8.77 6.37
N PRO A 36 -9.42 8.17 7.37
CA PRO A 36 -7.97 8.19 7.49
C PRO A 36 -7.29 7.59 6.24
N GLN A 37 -6.35 8.32 5.67
CA GLN A 37 -5.61 7.90 4.47
C GLN A 37 -4.15 7.64 4.77
N SER A 38 -3.51 8.53 5.51
CA SER A 38 -2.07 8.45 5.79
C SER A 38 -1.73 9.13 7.10
N TYR A 39 -0.69 8.67 7.74
CA TYR A 39 -0.04 9.35 8.85
C TYR A 39 1.45 9.50 8.54
N VAL A 40 2.01 10.67 8.77
CA VAL A 40 3.45 10.94 8.58
C VAL A 40 4.00 11.65 9.79
N ASP A 41 5.22 11.30 10.16
CA ASP A 41 6.06 12.05 11.09
C ASP A 41 7.29 12.54 10.32
N LEU A 42 7.41 13.86 10.19
CA LEU A 42 8.50 14.47 9.41
C LEU A 42 9.85 14.43 10.15
N ASP A 43 9.84 14.26 11.46
CA ASP A 43 11.04 14.10 12.27
C ASP A 43 11.47 12.63 12.41
N GLU A 44 10.50 11.72 12.34
CA GLU A 44 10.74 10.27 12.41
C GLU A 44 10.08 9.54 11.22
N PRO A 45 10.58 9.69 9.98
CA PRO A 45 9.97 9.10 8.78
C PRO A 45 9.97 7.57 8.79
N THR A 46 10.66 6.92 9.73
CA THR A 46 10.58 5.48 9.96
C THR A 46 9.40 5.06 10.85
N HIS A 47 8.72 6.03 11.47
CA HIS A 47 7.51 5.77 12.24
C HIS A 47 6.33 5.50 11.30
N LEU A 48 5.80 4.29 11.38
CA LEU A 48 4.63 3.85 10.62
C LEU A 48 3.47 3.65 11.61
N GLU A 49 2.52 4.59 11.63
CA GLU A 49 1.39 4.57 12.57
C GLU A 49 0.39 3.48 12.20
N PHE A 50 0.00 3.40 10.94
CA PHE A 50 -1.02 2.45 10.51
C PHE A 50 -0.49 1.03 10.40
N GLU A 51 -1.28 0.08 10.87
CA GLU A 51 -0.95 -1.35 10.89
C GLU A 51 -0.59 -1.92 9.51
N TYR A 52 -1.27 -1.49 8.45
CA TYR A 52 -0.96 -1.95 7.10
C TYR A 52 0.38 -1.38 6.59
N ALA A 53 0.66 -0.12 6.88
CA ALA A 53 1.92 0.51 6.52
C ALA A 53 3.10 -0.18 7.21
N ARG A 54 2.95 -0.57 8.49
CA ARG A 54 3.94 -1.36 9.22
C ARG A 54 4.19 -2.72 8.55
N ARG A 55 3.13 -3.40 8.10
CA ARG A 55 3.24 -4.68 7.37
C ARG A 55 3.99 -4.51 6.06
N LEU A 56 3.69 -3.45 5.29
CA LEU A 56 4.44 -3.10 4.08
C LEU A 56 5.91 -2.80 4.40
N GLY A 57 6.19 -2.04 5.47
CA GLY A 57 7.53 -1.78 5.98
C GLY A 57 8.29 -3.07 6.34
N HIS A 58 7.65 -4.02 7.03
CA HIS A 58 8.26 -5.31 7.34
C HIS A 58 8.63 -6.11 6.09
N VAL A 59 7.81 -6.06 5.03
CA VAL A 59 8.17 -6.68 3.76
C VAL A 59 9.37 -5.97 3.13
N LEU A 60 9.34 -4.64 3.03
CA LEU A 60 10.46 -3.84 2.52
C LEU A 60 11.78 -4.17 3.22
N ASP A 61 11.75 -4.36 4.53
CA ASP A 61 12.93 -4.70 5.34
C ASP A 61 13.41 -6.14 5.18
N THR A 62 12.58 -7.02 4.63
CA THR A 62 12.85 -8.47 4.57
C THR A 62 13.21 -8.94 3.17
N VAL A 63 12.64 -8.34 2.13
CA VAL A 63 12.78 -8.83 0.75
C VAL A 63 14.13 -8.51 0.12
N VAL A 64 14.81 -7.49 0.63
CA VAL A 64 16.12 -7.03 0.15
C VAL A 64 17.02 -6.71 1.34
N GLU A 65 18.33 -6.85 1.16
CA GLU A 65 19.33 -6.52 2.17
C GLU A 65 19.13 -5.10 2.74
N PRO A 66 19.19 -4.93 4.06
CA PRO A 66 19.01 -3.63 4.71
C PRO A 66 19.94 -2.54 4.14
N GLY A 67 19.41 -1.34 3.93
CA GLY A 67 20.17 -0.18 3.44
C GLY A 67 20.50 -0.21 1.94
N ARG A 68 20.26 -1.31 1.22
CA ARG A 68 20.45 -1.36 -0.24
C ARG A 68 19.46 -0.41 -0.93
N PRO A 69 19.94 0.52 -1.79
CA PRO A 69 19.06 1.36 -2.60
C PRO A 69 18.17 0.53 -3.53
N LEU A 70 16.96 1.03 -3.78
CA LEU A 70 15.95 0.38 -4.61
C LEU A 70 15.37 1.35 -5.65
N ASP A 71 14.90 0.80 -6.76
CA ASP A 71 13.97 1.47 -7.65
C ASP A 71 12.55 1.06 -7.23
N VAL A 72 11.77 1.99 -6.67
CA VAL A 72 10.44 1.71 -6.13
C VAL A 72 9.38 2.50 -6.89
N LEU A 73 8.34 1.80 -7.34
CA LEU A 73 7.14 2.41 -7.90
C LEU A 73 6.03 2.35 -6.85
N HIS A 74 5.56 3.51 -6.41
CA HIS A 74 4.42 3.65 -5.53
C HIS A 74 3.19 4.02 -6.36
N LEU A 75 2.17 3.19 -6.35
CA LEU A 75 0.84 3.46 -6.89
C LEU A 75 -0.04 3.90 -5.71
N GLY A 76 -0.48 5.16 -5.78
CA GLY A 76 -1.05 5.87 -4.63
C GLY A 76 0.03 6.62 -3.83
N GLY A 77 -0.19 7.90 -3.58
CA GLY A 77 0.75 8.78 -2.87
C GLY A 77 0.36 9.05 -1.43
N GLY A 78 -0.91 9.35 -1.18
CA GLY A 78 -1.36 9.83 0.12
C GLY A 78 -0.46 10.97 0.63
N ALA A 79 -0.06 10.93 1.90
CA ALA A 79 0.91 11.86 2.49
C ALA A 79 2.39 11.43 2.30
N LEU A 80 2.66 10.49 1.40
CA LEU A 80 4.01 9.96 1.11
C LEU A 80 4.65 9.20 2.29
N THR A 81 3.87 8.49 3.09
CA THR A 81 4.35 7.74 4.26
C THR A 81 5.40 6.71 3.86
N LEU A 82 5.08 5.79 2.93
CA LEU A 82 6.01 4.76 2.49
C LEU A 82 7.18 5.31 1.66
N PRO A 83 7.01 6.29 0.76
CA PRO A 83 8.14 6.93 0.11
C PRO A 83 9.16 7.54 1.08
N ARG A 84 8.69 8.20 2.15
CA ARG A 84 9.57 8.75 3.21
C ARG A 84 10.27 7.65 4.00
N TYR A 85 9.56 6.57 4.32
CA TYR A 85 10.14 5.39 4.96
C TYR A 85 11.28 4.79 4.12
N VAL A 86 11.06 4.60 2.82
CA VAL A 86 12.10 4.08 1.91
C VAL A 86 13.28 5.04 1.83
N ALA A 87 13.05 6.35 1.68
CA ALA A 87 14.13 7.34 1.64
C ALA A 87 15.00 7.30 2.91
N ALA A 88 14.38 7.16 4.09
CA ALA A 88 15.08 7.10 5.37
C ALA A 88 15.83 5.78 5.61
N THR A 89 15.24 4.66 5.22
CA THR A 89 15.82 3.33 5.49
C THR A 89 16.75 2.84 4.37
N ARG A 90 16.65 3.43 3.15
CA ARG A 90 17.36 3.02 1.94
C ARG A 90 17.83 4.24 1.15
N PRO A 91 18.76 5.02 1.72
CA PRO A 91 19.26 6.23 1.07
C PRO A 91 19.85 5.92 -0.32
N GLY A 92 19.61 6.81 -1.27
CA GLY A 92 19.99 6.62 -2.67
C GLY A 92 18.99 5.84 -3.51
N SER A 93 17.85 5.42 -2.96
CA SER A 93 16.74 4.84 -3.72
C SER A 93 16.15 5.85 -4.70
N ARG A 94 15.64 5.37 -5.83
CA ARG A 94 14.83 6.14 -6.77
C ARG A 94 13.39 5.71 -6.63
N GLN A 95 12.49 6.68 -6.49
CA GLN A 95 11.11 6.42 -6.20
C GLN A 95 10.20 7.23 -7.12
N ASP A 96 9.39 6.56 -7.90
CA ASP A 96 8.29 7.15 -8.66
C ASP A 96 6.99 6.96 -7.87
N VAL A 97 6.30 8.05 -7.58
CA VAL A 97 5.00 8.04 -6.89
C VAL A 97 3.94 8.51 -7.87
N VAL A 98 2.97 7.67 -8.13
CA VAL A 98 1.87 7.92 -9.08
C VAL A 98 0.59 8.14 -8.29
N GLU A 99 0.07 9.35 -8.34
CA GLU A 99 -1.15 9.77 -7.65
C GLU A 99 -2.10 10.45 -8.65
N VAL A 100 -3.34 10.02 -8.66
CA VAL A 100 -4.34 10.54 -9.59
C VAL A 100 -4.92 11.88 -9.14
N ASP A 101 -4.95 12.13 -7.83
CA ASP A 101 -5.50 13.36 -7.23
C ASP A 101 -4.44 14.47 -7.19
N LEU A 102 -4.49 15.34 -8.18
CA LEU A 102 -3.54 16.47 -8.30
C LEU A 102 -3.70 17.48 -7.15
N GLY A 103 -4.94 17.72 -6.71
CA GLY A 103 -5.20 18.60 -5.57
C GLY A 103 -4.58 18.08 -4.28
N LEU A 104 -4.57 16.75 -4.09
CA LEU A 104 -3.90 16.10 -2.97
C LEU A 104 -2.37 16.20 -3.07
N LEU A 105 -1.79 16.00 -4.25
CA LEU A 105 -0.35 16.18 -4.46
C LEU A 105 0.10 17.61 -4.13
N ASP A 106 -0.68 18.61 -4.53
CA ASP A 106 -0.36 20.01 -4.26
C ASP A 106 -0.46 20.33 -2.76
N LEU A 107 -1.48 19.78 -2.06
CA LEU A 107 -1.60 19.92 -0.61
C LEU A 107 -0.38 19.33 0.12
N VAL A 108 0.04 18.13 -0.29
CA VAL A 108 1.18 17.43 0.31
C VAL A 108 2.49 18.17 0.04
N ARG A 109 2.73 18.64 -1.19
CA ARG A 109 3.92 19.44 -1.53
C ARG A 109 4.03 20.72 -0.69
N GLU A 110 2.91 21.40 -0.46
CA GLU A 110 2.86 22.65 0.25
C GLU A 110 3.12 22.49 1.76
N HIS A 111 2.49 21.48 2.38
CA HIS A 111 2.46 21.38 3.84
C HIS A 111 3.38 20.29 4.41
N LEU A 112 3.73 19.30 3.62
CA LEU A 112 4.55 18.18 4.01
C LEU A 112 5.80 18.09 3.12
N PRO A 113 6.77 19.00 3.25
CA PRO A 113 7.92 19.07 2.35
C PRO A 113 8.72 17.77 2.35
N VAL A 114 9.23 17.40 1.19
CA VAL A 114 10.10 16.24 0.99
C VAL A 114 11.52 16.75 0.78
N PRO A 115 12.54 16.19 1.43
CA PRO A 115 13.92 16.53 1.15
C PRO A 115 14.28 16.32 -0.34
N GLU A 116 15.04 17.25 -0.93
CA GLU A 116 15.41 17.18 -2.35
C GLU A 116 16.21 15.91 -2.69
N ASP A 117 16.98 15.40 -1.75
CA ASP A 117 17.80 14.20 -1.87
C ASP A 117 17.05 12.89 -1.54
N ALA A 118 15.76 12.95 -1.24
CA ALA A 118 14.95 11.77 -0.93
C ALA A 118 14.73 10.83 -2.13
N GLY A 119 15.09 11.26 -3.35
CA GLY A 119 14.95 10.46 -4.56
C GLY A 119 13.50 10.20 -4.97
N ILE A 120 12.55 11.05 -4.55
CA ILE A 120 11.11 10.91 -4.79
C ILE A 120 10.69 11.82 -5.94
N THR A 121 10.09 11.24 -6.98
CA THR A 121 9.47 11.96 -8.09
C THR A 121 7.97 11.73 -8.07
N LEU A 122 7.18 12.81 -8.10
CA LEU A 122 5.72 12.76 -8.05
C LEU A 122 5.12 12.92 -9.45
N HIS A 123 4.22 12.02 -9.82
CA HIS A 123 3.53 11.98 -11.10
C HIS A 123 2.02 12.03 -10.90
N GLY A 124 1.37 12.99 -11.54
CA GLY A 124 -0.08 13.10 -11.58
C GLY A 124 -0.64 12.23 -12.70
N ALA A 125 -1.02 10.98 -12.39
CA ALA A 125 -1.49 10.03 -13.39
C ALA A 125 -2.33 8.90 -12.77
N ASP A 126 -3.11 8.21 -13.62
CA ASP A 126 -3.76 6.95 -13.25
C ASP A 126 -2.74 5.82 -13.11
N ALA A 127 -2.88 5.01 -12.06
CA ALA A 127 -1.95 3.94 -11.72
C ALA A 127 -1.83 2.86 -12.82
N ARG A 128 -2.96 2.46 -13.45
CA ARG A 128 -2.94 1.48 -14.52
C ARG A 128 -2.33 2.05 -15.80
N GLY A 129 -2.75 3.24 -16.19
CA GLY A 129 -2.18 3.93 -17.36
C GLY A 129 -0.68 4.14 -17.24
N TRP A 130 -0.20 4.45 -16.03
CA TRP A 130 1.23 4.52 -15.75
C TRP A 130 1.92 3.17 -15.94
N LEU A 131 1.42 2.10 -15.32
CA LEU A 131 1.98 0.76 -15.47
C LEU A 131 2.05 0.31 -16.92
N GLU A 132 1.01 0.58 -17.71
CA GLU A 132 0.95 0.19 -19.13
C GLU A 132 1.99 0.92 -19.98
N SER A 133 2.37 2.14 -19.61
CA SER A 133 3.36 2.98 -20.32
C SER A 133 4.79 2.86 -19.79
N ALA A 134 4.96 2.44 -18.54
CA ALA A 134 6.27 2.33 -17.90
C ALA A 134 7.18 1.32 -18.61
N ALA A 135 8.48 1.53 -18.53
CA ALA A 135 9.47 0.61 -19.08
C ALA A 135 9.42 -0.77 -18.39
N PRO A 136 9.58 -1.87 -19.10
CA PRO A 136 9.69 -3.19 -18.48
C PRO A 136 10.95 -3.29 -17.62
N ALA A 137 10.90 -4.10 -16.57
CA ALA A 137 12.01 -4.36 -15.64
C ALA A 137 12.67 -3.08 -15.09
N SER A 138 11.84 -2.06 -14.77
CA SER A 138 12.31 -0.76 -14.28
C SER A 138 12.26 -0.61 -12.76
N ALA A 139 11.50 -1.47 -12.05
CA ALA A 139 11.33 -1.41 -10.60
C ALA A 139 11.80 -2.69 -9.90
N ASP A 140 12.42 -2.52 -8.73
CA ASP A 140 12.69 -3.62 -7.80
C ASP A 140 11.43 -3.95 -6.98
N ILE A 141 10.65 -2.92 -6.66
CA ILE A 141 9.42 -3.06 -5.88
C ILE A 141 8.31 -2.20 -6.48
N VAL A 142 7.12 -2.76 -6.57
CA VAL A 142 5.86 -2.04 -6.83
C VAL A 142 5.00 -2.14 -5.59
N ILE A 143 4.58 -0.98 -5.06
CA ILE A 143 3.67 -0.89 -3.92
C ILE A 143 2.37 -0.26 -4.39
N ALA A 144 1.27 -0.99 -4.27
CA ALA A 144 -0.07 -0.52 -4.58
C ALA A 144 -0.86 -0.25 -3.29
N ASP A 145 -1.01 1.03 -2.97
CA ASP A 145 -1.84 1.53 -1.86
C ASP A 145 -2.83 2.55 -2.43
N VAL A 146 -3.71 2.05 -3.32
CA VAL A 146 -4.62 2.87 -4.12
C VAL A 146 -6.05 2.65 -3.68
N PHE A 147 -6.67 3.71 -3.19
CA PHE A 147 -8.06 3.73 -2.81
C PHE A 147 -8.78 4.93 -3.45
N GLY A 148 -9.87 4.68 -4.17
CA GLY A 148 -10.85 5.69 -4.54
C GLY A 148 -11.89 5.79 -3.42
N GLY A 149 -11.80 6.82 -2.58
CA GLY A 149 -12.50 6.83 -1.31
C GLY A 149 -11.97 5.73 -0.39
N ALA A 150 -12.81 4.75 -0.06
CA ALA A 150 -12.42 3.61 0.79
C ALA A 150 -12.31 2.27 0.03
N ARG A 151 -12.21 2.29 -1.30
CA ARG A 151 -12.27 1.09 -2.16
C ARG A 151 -11.12 1.07 -3.16
N VAL A 152 -10.56 -0.11 -3.40
CA VAL A 152 -9.66 -0.32 -4.55
C VAL A 152 -10.48 -0.20 -5.84
N PRO A 153 -10.07 0.65 -6.80
CA PRO A 153 -10.80 0.84 -8.06
C PRO A 153 -10.83 -0.43 -8.92
N ALA A 154 -11.94 -0.67 -9.62
CA ALA A 154 -12.16 -1.88 -10.43
C ALA A 154 -11.03 -2.15 -11.43
N HIS A 155 -10.57 -1.13 -12.15
CA HIS A 155 -9.53 -1.26 -13.19
C HIS A 155 -8.15 -1.68 -12.66
N LEU A 156 -7.96 -1.73 -11.33
CA LEU A 156 -6.74 -2.19 -10.65
C LEU A 156 -6.90 -3.61 -10.05
N THR A 157 -7.93 -4.37 -10.44
CA THR A 157 -8.24 -5.66 -9.81
C THR A 157 -8.15 -6.87 -10.76
N SER A 158 -7.77 -6.65 -12.02
CA SER A 158 -7.81 -7.68 -13.07
C SER A 158 -6.46 -8.35 -13.36
N THR A 159 -6.51 -9.46 -14.10
CA THR A 159 -5.31 -10.15 -14.59
C THR A 159 -4.47 -9.29 -15.54
N ALA A 160 -5.10 -8.38 -16.30
CA ALA A 160 -4.35 -7.46 -17.16
C ALA A 160 -3.57 -6.45 -16.32
N TYR A 161 -4.15 -5.94 -15.23
CA TYR A 161 -3.43 -5.11 -14.27
C TYR A 161 -2.27 -5.87 -13.60
N ALA A 162 -2.51 -7.10 -13.13
CA ALA A 162 -1.46 -7.92 -12.51
C ALA A 162 -0.27 -8.18 -13.47
N ARG A 163 -0.56 -8.44 -14.77
CA ARG A 163 0.48 -8.58 -15.80
C ARG A 163 1.24 -7.27 -16.06
N ALA A 164 0.54 -6.14 -16.07
CA ALA A 164 1.20 -4.84 -16.22
C ALA A 164 2.15 -4.55 -15.05
N ALA A 165 1.76 -4.86 -13.81
CA ALA A 165 2.61 -4.75 -12.64
C ALA A 165 3.83 -5.69 -12.71
N ALA A 166 3.63 -6.95 -13.08
CA ALA A 166 4.73 -7.92 -13.25
C ALA A 166 5.73 -7.50 -14.35
N ARG A 167 5.23 -6.92 -15.45
CA ARG A 167 6.09 -6.43 -16.55
C ARG A 167 7.06 -5.33 -16.11
N VAL A 168 6.63 -4.46 -15.22
CA VAL A 168 7.44 -3.35 -14.70
C VAL A 168 8.48 -3.84 -13.70
N LEU A 169 8.20 -4.92 -12.98
CA LEU A 169 9.13 -5.52 -12.03
C LEU A 169 10.32 -6.17 -12.74
N ARG A 170 11.50 -6.07 -12.12
CA ARG A 170 12.66 -6.90 -12.44
C ARG A 170 12.40 -8.36 -12.08
N GLU A 171 13.26 -9.26 -12.56
CA GLU A 171 13.15 -10.72 -12.32
C GLU A 171 13.01 -11.07 -10.82
N ASP A 172 13.81 -10.43 -9.96
CA ASP A 172 13.76 -10.59 -8.51
C ASP A 172 12.81 -9.62 -7.80
N GLY A 173 12.02 -8.88 -8.56
CA GLY A 173 11.15 -7.83 -8.04
C GLY A 173 9.96 -8.36 -7.24
N VAL A 174 9.40 -7.51 -6.38
CA VAL A 174 8.29 -7.85 -5.50
C VAL A 174 7.15 -6.84 -5.67
N TYR A 175 5.93 -7.37 -5.82
CA TYR A 175 4.69 -6.60 -5.80
C TYR A 175 4.07 -6.66 -4.41
N LEU A 176 3.64 -5.52 -3.90
CA LEU A 176 2.93 -5.36 -2.64
C LEU A 176 1.62 -4.64 -2.88
N ALA A 177 0.54 -5.09 -2.24
CA ALA A 177 -0.73 -4.34 -2.28
C ALA A 177 -1.41 -4.30 -0.92
N ASN A 178 -1.90 -3.11 -0.55
CA ASN A 178 -2.84 -2.95 0.55
C ASN A 178 -4.25 -3.19 0.03
N LEU A 179 -4.91 -4.22 0.55
CA LEU A 179 -6.28 -4.60 0.23
C LEU A 179 -7.12 -4.57 1.50
N ALA A 180 -8.43 -4.43 1.36
CA ALA A 180 -9.34 -4.48 2.50
C ALA A 180 -10.57 -5.34 2.18
N ASP A 181 -10.94 -6.23 3.11
CA ASP A 181 -12.08 -7.14 2.93
C ASP A 181 -12.58 -7.66 4.29
N ALA A 182 -13.68 -8.39 4.25
CA ALA A 182 -14.25 -9.13 5.36
C ALA A 182 -14.78 -10.49 4.88
N ALA A 183 -15.09 -11.39 5.81
CA ALA A 183 -15.75 -12.64 5.46
C ALA A 183 -17.02 -12.39 4.62
N PRO A 184 -17.24 -13.17 3.54
CA PRO A 184 -16.57 -14.43 3.14
C PRO A 184 -15.28 -14.26 2.30
N PHE A 185 -14.68 -13.09 2.24
CA PHE A 185 -13.42 -12.78 1.53
C PHE A 185 -13.49 -12.97 0.01
N ALA A 186 -14.63 -12.71 -0.59
CA ALA A 186 -14.81 -12.94 -2.02
C ALA A 186 -13.84 -12.11 -2.86
N PHE A 187 -13.65 -10.84 -2.49
CA PHE A 187 -12.70 -9.93 -3.16
C PHE A 187 -11.25 -10.39 -2.93
N LEU A 188 -10.84 -10.58 -1.69
CA LEU A 188 -9.47 -10.93 -1.35
C LEU A 188 -9.03 -12.27 -1.99
N ARG A 189 -9.91 -13.28 -1.97
CA ARG A 189 -9.67 -14.57 -2.62
C ARG A 189 -9.54 -14.45 -4.13
N SER A 190 -10.40 -13.64 -4.77
CA SER A 190 -10.32 -13.40 -6.21
C SER A 190 -9.06 -12.63 -6.60
N GLN A 191 -8.60 -11.67 -5.77
CA GLN A 191 -7.34 -10.98 -6.00
C GLN A 191 -6.14 -11.93 -5.89
N LEU A 192 -6.09 -12.77 -4.86
CA LEU A 192 -5.05 -13.80 -4.74
C LEU A 192 -5.07 -14.76 -5.92
N ALA A 193 -6.24 -15.24 -6.37
CA ALA A 193 -6.37 -16.07 -7.55
C ALA A 193 -5.89 -15.34 -8.83
N THR A 194 -6.18 -14.03 -8.94
CA THR A 194 -5.75 -13.19 -10.05
C THR A 194 -4.23 -13.09 -10.12
N PHE A 195 -3.59 -12.75 -9.00
CA PHE A 195 -2.13 -12.62 -8.94
C PHE A 195 -1.42 -13.97 -9.08
N ALA A 196 -2.02 -15.08 -8.64
CA ALA A 196 -1.50 -16.44 -8.86
C ALA A 196 -1.44 -16.87 -10.33
N THR A 197 -2.12 -16.15 -11.25
CA THR A 197 -1.98 -16.39 -12.70
C THR A 197 -0.71 -15.80 -13.29
N VAL A 198 0.00 -14.97 -12.53
CA VAL A 198 1.14 -14.18 -12.99
C VAL A 198 2.39 -14.45 -12.17
N PHE A 199 2.26 -14.61 -10.86
CA PHE A 199 3.37 -14.80 -9.94
C PHE A 199 3.36 -16.22 -9.35
N GLU A 200 4.54 -16.81 -9.18
CA GLU A 200 4.72 -18.15 -8.62
C GLU A 200 4.56 -18.18 -7.09
N GLU A 201 4.99 -17.10 -6.43
CA GLU A 201 4.99 -17.01 -4.97
C GLU A 201 4.06 -15.92 -4.48
N LEU A 202 3.16 -16.30 -3.59
CA LEU A 202 2.21 -15.38 -2.95
C LEU A 202 2.25 -15.54 -1.44
N SER A 203 2.07 -14.42 -0.76
CA SER A 203 1.81 -14.38 0.69
C SER A 203 0.72 -13.36 1.01
N LEU A 204 -0.01 -13.61 2.09
CA LEU A 204 -1.02 -12.70 2.63
C LEU A 204 -0.69 -12.40 4.08
N ILE A 205 -0.61 -11.11 4.42
CA ILE A 205 -0.31 -10.65 5.77
C ILE A 205 -1.52 -9.92 6.32
N ALA A 206 -2.11 -10.42 7.38
CA ALA A 206 -3.26 -9.76 8.01
C ALA A 206 -3.35 -10.09 9.50
N GLU A 207 -4.09 -9.26 10.23
CA GLU A 207 -4.40 -9.53 11.63
C GLU A 207 -5.20 -10.84 11.78
N PRO A 208 -4.93 -11.63 12.84
CA PRO A 208 -5.68 -12.86 13.09
C PRO A 208 -7.21 -12.67 13.22
N GLY A 209 -7.65 -11.50 13.67
CA GLY A 209 -9.07 -11.15 13.75
C GLY A 209 -9.72 -11.01 12.36
N VAL A 210 -9.01 -10.38 11.43
CA VAL A 210 -9.43 -10.25 10.02
C VAL A 210 -9.45 -11.63 9.36
N LEU A 211 -8.35 -12.40 9.42
CA LEU A 211 -8.27 -13.74 8.80
C LEU A 211 -9.34 -14.71 9.29
N ARG A 212 -9.80 -14.57 10.53
CA ARG A 212 -10.89 -15.37 11.09
C ARG A 212 -12.29 -14.81 10.75
N GLY A 213 -12.38 -13.76 9.95
CA GLY A 213 -13.64 -13.15 9.53
C GLY A 213 -14.42 -12.45 10.66
N ARG A 214 -13.73 -12.04 11.72
CA ARG A 214 -14.36 -11.37 12.87
C ARG A 214 -14.63 -9.89 12.64
N ARG A 215 -13.88 -9.28 11.74
CA ARG A 215 -14.00 -7.86 11.37
C ARG A 215 -13.55 -7.62 9.95
N PHE A 216 -13.98 -6.53 9.36
CA PHE A 216 -13.39 -5.91 8.18
C PHE A 216 -11.98 -5.40 8.53
N GLY A 217 -11.04 -5.46 7.59
CA GLY A 217 -9.72 -4.90 7.83
C GLY A 217 -8.77 -5.08 6.66
N ASN A 218 -7.60 -4.48 6.81
CA ASN A 218 -6.55 -4.48 5.80
C ASN A 218 -5.79 -5.80 5.79
N ALA A 219 -5.44 -6.22 4.59
CA ALA A 219 -4.56 -7.36 4.32
C ALA A 219 -3.53 -6.96 3.26
N VAL A 220 -2.27 -7.28 3.48
CA VAL A 220 -1.20 -7.02 2.53
C VAL A 220 -0.97 -8.26 1.69
N LEU A 221 -1.20 -8.14 0.39
CA LEU A 221 -0.81 -9.13 -0.61
C LEU A 221 0.64 -8.89 -1.00
N VAL A 222 1.44 -9.95 -1.01
CA VAL A 222 2.83 -9.96 -1.47
C VAL A 222 2.94 -10.98 -2.60
N ALA A 223 3.52 -10.58 -3.75
CA ALA A 223 3.68 -11.45 -4.90
C ALA A 223 5.08 -11.32 -5.50
N SER A 224 5.69 -12.43 -5.90
CA SER A 224 7.02 -12.45 -6.53
C SER A 224 7.19 -13.69 -7.42
N HIS A 225 8.23 -13.68 -8.28
CA HIS A 225 8.64 -14.85 -9.07
C HIS A 225 9.65 -15.73 -8.31
N ARG A 226 10.25 -15.22 -7.24
CA ARG A 226 11.19 -15.94 -6.41
C ARG A 226 10.63 -16.23 -5.00
N PRO A 227 11.07 -17.29 -4.35
CA PRO A 227 10.73 -17.54 -2.96
C PRO A 227 11.17 -16.38 -2.04
N LEU A 228 10.29 -16.01 -1.11
CA LEU A 228 10.57 -15.03 -0.06
C LEU A 228 10.78 -15.76 1.28
N ASP A 229 11.61 -15.20 2.16
CA ASP A 229 11.76 -15.74 3.52
C ASP A 229 10.54 -15.39 4.38
N THR A 230 9.47 -16.16 4.17
CA THR A 230 8.21 -16.00 4.90
C THR A 230 8.36 -16.30 6.40
N ALA A 231 9.39 -17.07 6.81
CA ALA A 231 9.63 -17.35 8.22
C ALA A 231 10.19 -16.12 8.96
N VAL A 232 11.12 -15.38 8.34
CA VAL A 232 11.59 -14.10 8.87
C VAL A 232 10.45 -13.10 8.93
N LEU A 233 9.68 -12.97 7.85
CA LEU A 233 8.56 -12.07 7.78
C LEU A 233 7.50 -12.39 8.85
N ALA A 234 7.16 -13.67 9.06
CA ALA A 234 6.22 -14.10 10.08
C ALA A 234 6.68 -13.76 11.51
N ARG A 235 7.99 -13.91 11.80
CA ARG A 235 8.53 -13.51 13.10
C ARG A 235 8.44 -12.01 13.32
N ARG A 236 8.77 -11.19 12.31
CA ARG A 236 8.71 -9.72 12.40
C ARG A 236 7.27 -9.24 12.61
N THR A 237 6.34 -9.73 11.80
CA THR A 237 4.93 -9.32 11.91
C THR A 237 4.25 -9.82 13.18
N ALA A 238 4.65 -10.96 13.72
CA ALA A 238 4.13 -11.47 15.00
C ALA A 238 4.65 -10.70 16.21
N ALA A 239 5.84 -10.09 16.11
CA ALA A 239 6.46 -9.29 17.16
C ALA A 239 6.08 -7.80 17.11
N ASP A 240 5.30 -7.40 16.12
CA ASP A 240 4.85 -6.01 15.96
C ASP A 240 3.84 -5.60 17.04
N ALA A 241 3.69 -4.28 17.28
CA ALA A 241 2.67 -3.73 18.17
C ALA A 241 1.24 -4.11 17.72
N PHE A 242 1.05 -4.32 16.41
CA PHE A 242 -0.16 -4.85 15.80
C PHE A 242 0.09 -6.22 15.17
N PRO A 243 0.13 -7.31 15.97
CA PRO A 243 0.55 -8.61 15.49
C PRO A 243 -0.25 -9.10 14.29
N ALA A 244 0.45 -9.59 13.28
CA ALA A 244 -0.15 -10.16 12.08
C ALA A 244 0.37 -11.57 11.82
N ARG A 245 -0.37 -12.32 10.99
CA ARG A 245 0.03 -13.62 10.46
C ARG A 245 0.41 -13.48 8.99
N VAL A 246 1.34 -14.33 8.59
CA VAL A 246 1.71 -14.54 7.19
C VAL A 246 1.16 -15.88 6.75
N GLU A 247 0.21 -15.84 5.83
CA GLU A 247 -0.33 -17.05 5.18
C GLU A 247 0.39 -17.23 3.83
N SER A 248 0.92 -18.40 3.57
CA SER A 248 1.64 -18.73 2.33
C SER A 248 1.52 -20.23 2.00
N GLY A 249 1.99 -20.65 0.84
CA GLY A 249 2.04 -22.06 0.45
C GLY A 249 0.68 -22.75 0.51
N ALA A 250 0.59 -23.88 1.22
CA ALA A 250 -0.63 -24.70 1.28
C ALA A 250 -1.78 -23.98 1.97
N ALA A 251 -1.53 -23.27 3.07
CA ALA A 251 -2.55 -22.53 3.81
C ALA A 251 -3.16 -21.41 2.95
N LEU A 252 -2.33 -20.71 2.18
CA LEU A 252 -2.83 -19.67 1.27
C LEU A 252 -3.66 -20.27 0.12
N ARG A 253 -3.23 -21.40 -0.43
CA ARG A 253 -4.02 -22.12 -1.46
C ARG A 253 -5.38 -22.56 -0.93
N GLU A 254 -5.44 -23.06 0.31
CA GLU A 254 -6.69 -23.41 0.97
C GLU A 254 -7.58 -22.17 1.18
N PHE A 255 -7.00 -21.04 1.59
CA PHE A 255 -7.71 -19.78 1.73
C PHE A 255 -8.30 -19.30 0.38
N ILE A 256 -7.55 -19.35 -0.70
CA ILE A 256 -8.01 -18.99 -2.06
C ILE A 256 -9.18 -19.91 -2.46
N GLY A 257 -9.08 -21.22 -2.21
CA GLY A 257 -10.12 -22.20 -2.53
C GLY A 257 -10.41 -22.26 -4.03
N SER A 258 -11.68 -22.16 -4.38
CA SER A 258 -12.16 -22.20 -5.77
C SER A 258 -12.36 -20.81 -6.39
N ALA A 259 -11.83 -19.75 -5.80
CA ALA A 259 -11.97 -18.41 -6.35
C ALA A 259 -11.33 -18.31 -7.74
N ALA A 260 -12.05 -17.68 -8.68
CA ALA A 260 -11.57 -17.47 -10.03
C ALA A 260 -10.76 -16.17 -10.15
N PRO A 261 -9.77 -16.11 -11.06
CA PRO A 261 -9.11 -14.86 -11.42
C PRO A 261 -10.07 -13.91 -12.12
N VAL A 262 -9.86 -12.60 -11.91
CA VAL A 262 -10.71 -11.54 -12.45
C VAL A 262 -10.19 -11.08 -13.81
N ARG A 263 -11.06 -10.98 -14.83
CA ARG A 263 -10.76 -10.34 -16.10
C ARG A 263 -11.17 -8.89 -16.10
N ASP A 264 -10.73 -8.11 -17.08
CA ASP A 264 -11.10 -6.68 -17.17
C ASP A 264 -12.63 -6.49 -17.26
N GLU A 265 -13.31 -7.33 -18.03
CA GLU A 265 -14.77 -7.28 -18.21
C GLU A 265 -15.57 -7.63 -16.95
N ASP A 266 -14.96 -8.38 -16.02
CA ASP A 266 -15.57 -8.83 -14.77
C ASP A 266 -15.08 -8.00 -13.57
N ALA A 267 -14.22 -7.01 -13.79
CA ALA A 267 -13.58 -6.24 -12.74
C ALA A 267 -14.61 -5.38 -11.98
N VAL A 268 -14.57 -5.50 -10.66
CA VAL A 268 -15.39 -4.69 -9.74
C VAL A 268 -14.48 -4.07 -8.66
N PRO A 269 -14.86 -2.91 -8.11
CA PRO A 269 -14.09 -2.35 -6.99
C PRO A 269 -14.19 -3.24 -5.76
N SER A 270 -13.23 -3.09 -4.83
CA SER A 270 -13.29 -3.79 -3.53
C SER A 270 -14.60 -3.48 -2.78
N PRO A 271 -15.03 -4.32 -1.83
CA PRO A 271 -16.23 -4.05 -1.04
C PRO A 271 -16.09 -2.74 -0.26
N GLU A 272 -17.22 -2.10 0.00
CA GLU A 272 -17.25 -0.96 0.90
C GLU A 272 -17.01 -1.40 2.34
N PRO A 273 -16.22 -0.64 3.10
CA PRO A 273 -16.10 -0.91 4.53
C PRO A 273 -17.48 -0.73 5.21
N PRO A 274 -17.81 -1.57 6.18
CA PRO A 274 -19.01 -1.38 6.97
C PRO A 274 -19.04 0.01 7.61
N GLY A 275 -20.23 0.60 7.76
CA GLY A 275 -20.38 1.91 8.38
C GLY A 275 -19.67 1.95 9.75
N GLY A 276 -18.80 2.94 9.95
CA GLY A 276 -18.00 3.10 11.16
C GLY A 276 -16.67 2.30 11.20
N ALA A 277 -16.34 1.52 10.18
CA ALA A 277 -15.09 0.72 10.17
C ALA A 277 -13.81 1.59 10.23
N PHE A 278 -13.88 2.82 9.81
CA PHE A 278 -12.78 3.81 9.84
C PHE A 278 -13.18 5.11 10.55
N SER A 279 -14.26 5.14 11.32
CA SER A 279 -14.58 6.31 12.14
C SER A 279 -13.57 6.43 13.28
N ILE A 280 -12.88 7.56 13.31
CA ILE A 280 -12.15 7.99 14.51
C ILE A 280 -13.22 8.39 15.52
N GLY A 281 -13.33 7.63 16.61
CA GLY A 281 -14.26 7.89 17.71
C GLY A 281 -13.92 9.16 18.46
#